data_809846f9943be9e5e79ebb593af20033
#
_entry.id   809846f9943be9e5e79ebb593af20033
#
_cell.length_a   1.000
_cell.length_b   1.000
_cell.length_c   1.000
_cell.angle_alpha   90.00
_cell.angle_beta   90.00
_cell.angle_gamma   90.00
#
_symmetry.space_group_name_H-M   'P 1'
#
loop_
_entity.id
_entity.type
_entity.pdbx_description
1 polymer ?
#
loop_
_entity_poly.entity_id
_entity_poly.type
_entity_poly.pdbx_seq_one_letter_code
_entity_poly.pdbx_strand_id
1 'polypeptide(L)'
;MFKFLFGRKKPAPTPLLAAPATKTAETTYAPAPEASGGSGIHIPAGKLSRRNTHLHYAISSLREELEAVDWYRQRADDTEDADLKAILLHNANEEIEHAAMLLEWIRRSEPRFDKELKEYLFTTGPITGVEEKAMGRK
;
A
#
# COMPACT_ATOMS: atom_id res chain seq x y z
N MET A 1 -11.25 -28.54 -37.43
CA MET A 1 -12.25 -27.46 -37.52
C MET A 1 -13.04 -27.43 -36.22
N PHE A 2 -12.57 -26.68 -35.22
CA PHE A 2 -13.39 -26.29 -34.07
C PHE A 2 -12.79 -25.00 -33.47
N LYS A 3 -13.48 -23.87 -33.78
CA LYS A 3 -13.24 -22.56 -33.14
C LYS A 3 -13.99 -22.55 -31.83
N PHE A 4 -13.31 -22.31 -30.70
CA PHE A 4 -13.94 -21.84 -29.49
C PHE A 4 -13.47 -20.41 -29.18
N LEU A 5 -14.30 -19.45 -29.58
CA LEU A 5 -14.28 -18.08 -29.11
C LEU A 5 -14.98 -18.03 -27.74
N PHE A 6 -14.25 -17.74 -26.66
CA PHE A 6 -14.81 -17.24 -25.43
C PHE A 6 -14.25 -15.86 -25.13
N GLY A 7 -14.90 -14.85 -25.72
CA GLY A 7 -14.75 -13.47 -25.26
C GLY A 7 -15.50 -13.28 -23.95
N ARG A 8 -14.81 -13.25 -22.81
CA ARG A 8 -15.39 -12.77 -21.57
C ARG A 8 -15.44 -11.23 -21.61
N LYS A 9 -16.63 -10.66 -21.83
CA LYS A 9 -16.88 -9.24 -21.57
C LYS A 9 -16.66 -8.95 -20.08
N LYS A 10 -15.76 -8.01 -19.77
CA LYS A 10 -15.65 -7.45 -18.42
C LYS A 10 -17.00 -6.78 -18.07
N PRO A 11 -17.55 -7.01 -16.86
CA PRO A 11 -18.72 -6.29 -16.41
C PRO A 11 -18.39 -4.81 -16.21
N ALA A 12 -19.32 -3.94 -16.58
CA ALA A 12 -19.22 -2.51 -16.38
C ALA A 12 -19.19 -2.19 -14.87
N PRO A 13 -18.48 -1.12 -14.43
CA PRO A 13 -18.46 -0.73 -13.03
C PRO A 13 -19.87 -0.31 -12.59
N THR A 14 -20.35 -0.92 -11.52
CA THR A 14 -21.60 -0.54 -10.86
C THR A 14 -21.48 0.88 -10.28
N PRO A 15 -22.44 1.78 -10.52
CA PRO A 15 -22.40 3.10 -9.88
C PRO A 15 -22.53 2.94 -8.35
N LEU A 16 -21.64 3.57 -7.60
CA LEU A 16 -21.78 3.70 -6.15
C LEU A 16 -23.08 4.45 -5.85
N LEU A 17 -24.04 3.80 -5.22
CA LEU A 17 -25.19 4.46 -4.63
C LEU A 17 -24.69 5.41 -3.53
N ALA A 18 -25.03 6.69 -3.66
CA ALA A 18 -24.81 7.67 -2.61
C ALA A 18 -25.62 7.26 -1.37
N ALA A 19 -24.94 7.00 -0.26
CA ALA A 19 -25.56 6.75 1.02
C ALA A 19 -26.21 8.05 1.55
N PRO A 20 -27.39 7.98 2.17
CA PRO A 20 -28.05 9.15 2.76
C PRO A 20 -27.21 9.66 3.95
N ALA A 21 -27.08 10.99 4.03
CA ALA A 21 -26.43 11.68 5.12
C ALA A 21 -27.20 11.44 6.44
N THR A 22 -26.70 10.54 7.28
CA THR A 22 -27.16 10.38 8.64
C THR A 22 -26.39 11.34 9.56
N LYS A 23 -27.14 12.11 10.36
CA LYS A 23 -26.62 13.02 11.37
C LYS A 23 -25.64 12.29 12.28
N THR A 24 -24.44 12.86 12.40
CA THR A 24 -23.36 12.44 13.29
C THR A 24 -23.81 12.48 14.73
N ALA A 25 -23.96 11.31 15.36
CA ALA A 25 -23.82 11.20 16.80
C ALA A 25 -22.33 11.36 17.12
N GLU A 26 -21.98 12.33 17.96
CA GLU A 26 -20.64 12.46 18.54
C GLU A 26 -20.36 11.21 19.38
N THR A 27 -19.66 10.25 18.78
CA THR A 27 -19.05 9.17 19.54
C THR A 27 -17.77 9.72 20.14
N THR A 28 -17.80 10.03 21.43
CA THR A 28 -16.60 10.30 22.23
C THR A 28 -15.74 9.04 22.23
N TYR A 29 -14.74 9.02 21.38
CA TYR A 29 -13.73 7.98 21.33
C TYR A 29 -12.82 8.13 22.55
N ALA A 30 -12.93 7.21 23.50
CA ALA A 30 -11.98 7.12 24.60
C ALA A 30 -10.58 6.82 24.03
N PRO A 31 -9.51 7.48 24.49
CA PRO A 31 -8.17 7.18 23.99
C PRO A 31 -7.83 5.71 24.30
N ALA A 32 -7.38 4.99 23.30
CA ALA A 32 -6.85 3.64 23.47
C ALA A 32 -5.65 3.68 24.44
N PRO A 33 -5.43 2.63 25.26
CA PRO A 33 -4.30 2.58 26.15
C PRO A 33 -2.99 2.69 25.36
N GLU A 34 -2.05 3.48 25.86
CA GLU A 34 -0.74 3.68 25.25
C GLU A 34 -0.03 2.33 25.10
N ALA A 35 0.07 1.84 23.88
CA ALA A 35 0.92 0.71 23.57
C ALA A 35 2.37 1.15 23.73
N SER A 36 3.06 0.61 24.71
CA SER A 36 4.49 0.78 24.99
C SER A 36 5.35 -0.02 24.00
N GLY A 37 5.30 0.34 22.76
CA GLY A 37 6.18 -0.09 21.69
C GLY A 37 6.12 1.02 20.67
N GLY A 38 7.26 1.68 20.40
CA GLY A 38 7.36 2.95 19.70
C GLY A 38 6.32 3.13 18.59
N SER A 39 5.28 3.89 18.88
CA SER A 39 4.12 4.09 17.97
C SER A 39 4.47 4.80 16.66
N GLY A 40 5.75 5.12 16.43
CA GLY A 40 6.20 5.89 15.28
C GLY A 40 5.61 7.32 15.22
N ILE A 41 4.82 7.72 16.22
CA ILE A 41 4.24 9.06 16.31
C ILE A 41 5.17 9.93 17.15
N HIS A 42 5.72 11.01 16.54
CA HIS A 42 6.70 11.91 17.14
C HIS A 42 6.09 13.13 17.87
N ILE A 43 4.76 13.24 17.90
CA ILE A 43 4.02 14.29 18.57
C ILE A 43 2.85 13.67 19.35
N PRO A 44 2.25 14.38 20.35
CA PRO A 44 1.05 13.87 21.00
C PRO A 44 -0.02 13.51 19.98
N ALA A 45 -0.59 12.31 20.07
CA ALA A 45 -1.52 11.74 19.08
C ALA A 45 -2.71 12.69 18.79
N GLY A 46 -3.23 13.38 19.81
CA GLY A 46 -4.32 14.35 19.66
C GLY A 46 -3.97 15.62 18.88
N LYS A 47 -2.69 15.82 18.51
CA LYS A 47 -2.25 16.93 17.65
C LYS A 47 -2.15 16.55 16.17
N LEU A 48 -2.26 15.25 15.82
CA LEU A 48 -2.32 14.83 14.43
C LEU A 48 -3.67 15.23 13.81
N SER A 49 -3.62 15.82 12.62
CA SER A 49 -4.83 15.98 11.83
C SER A 49 -5.36 14.60 11.41
N ARG A 50 -6.67 14.48 11.19
CA ARG A 50 -7.31 13.25 10.72
C ARG A 50 -6.66 12.72 9.43
N ARG A 51 -6.32 13.61 8.50
CA ARG A 51 -5.60 13.26 7.27
C ARG A 51 -4.25 12.61 7.56
N ASN A 52 -3.44 13.23 8.42
CA ASN A 52 -2.12 12.70 8.77
C ASN A 52 -2.22 11.42 9.61
N THR A 53 -3.27 11.23 10.39
CA THR A 53 -3.55 9.98 11.09
C THR A 53 -3.80 8.84 10.08
N HIS A 54 -4.63 9.07 9.08
CA HIS A 54 -4.88 8.06 8.04
C HIS A 54 -3.64 7.79 7.20
N LEU A 55 -2.86 8.81 6.85
CA LEU A 55 -1.60 8.64 6.14
C LEU A 55 -0.58 7.85 6.98
N HIS A 56 -0.51 8.12 8.28
CA HIS A 56 0.33 7.35 9.21
C HIS A 56 -0.07 5.88 9.23
N TYR A 57 -1.37 5.55 9.29
CA TYR A 57 -1.83 4.17 9.24
C TYR A 57 -1.40 3.48 7.94
N ALA A 58 -1.62 4.13 6.79
CA ALA A 58 -1.25 3.57 5.50
C ALA A 58 0.27 3.36 5.36
N ILE A 59 1.09 4.31 5.82
CA ILE A 59 2.55 4.20 5.78
C ILE A 59 3.03 3.11 6.74
N SER A 60 2.46 3.01 7.95
CA SER A 60 2.84 1.97 8.90
C SER A 60 2.51 0.59 8.36
N SER A 61 1.30 0.39 7.84
CA SER A 61 0.91 -0.88 7.24
C SER A 61 1.78 -1.21 6.02
N LEU A 62 2.06 -0.26 5.13
CA LEU A 62 2.97 -0.49 4.01
C LEU A 62 4.37 -0.96 4.46
N ARG A 63 4.90 -0.41 5.54
CA ARG A 63 6.17 -0.87 6.12
C ARG A 63 6.09 -2.31 6.62
N GLU A 64 4.98 -2.67 7.28
CA GLU A 64 4.73 -4.01 7.82
C GLU A 64 4.66 -5.05 6.69
N GLU A 65 3.95 -4.74 5.58
CA GLU A 65 3.89 -5.62 4.41
C GLU A 65 5.27 -5.81 3.74
N LEU A 66 6.03 -4.73 3.57
CA LEU A 66 7.37 -4.81 2.99
C LEU A 66 8.35 -5.60 3.88
N GLU A 67 8.25 -5.46 5.20
CA GLU A 67 9.02 -6.22 6.16
C GLU A 67 8.63 -7.71 6.13
N ALA A 68 7.35 -8.02 6.01
CA ALA A 68 6.86 -9.39 5.88
C ALA A 68 7.36 -10.04 4.58
N VAL A 69 7.35 -9.34 3.43
CA VAL A 69 7.95 -9.83 2.18
C VAL A 69 9.41 -10.23 2.38
N ASP A 70 10.21 -9.36 3.02
CA ASP A 70 11.63 -9.62 3.28
C ASP A 70 11.81 -10.85 4.16
N TRP A 71 11.09 -10.95 5.26
CA TRP A 71 11.17 -12.07 6.19
C TRP A 71 10.73 -13.40 5.59
N TYR A 72 9.65 -13.42 4.82
CA TYR A 72 9.20 -14.63 4.14
C TYR A 72 10.23 -15.12 3.12
N ARG A 73 10.86 -14.23 2.37
CA ARG A 73 11.89 -14.58 1.40
C ARG A 73 13.15 -15.12 2.07
N GLN A 74 13.62 -14.49 3.16
CA GLN A 74 14.76 -14.99 3.93
C GLN A 74 14.50 -16.40 4.46
N ARG A 75 13.31 -16.64 5.03
CA ARG A 75 12.93 -17.98 5.55
C ARG A 75 12.79 -19.02 4.43
N ALA A 76 12.30 -18.60 3.26
CA ALA A 76 12.19 -19.47 2.10
C ALA A 76 13.56 -19.87 1.54
N ASP A 77 14.56 -19.01 1.66
CA ASP A 77 15.92 -19.33 1.25
C ASP A 77 16.64 -20.24 2.25
N ASP A 78 16.31 -20.16 3.54
CA ASP A 78 16.92 -20.94 4.62
C ASP A 78 16.34 -22.35 4.73
N THR A 79 15.06 -22.57 4.42
CA THR A 79 14.41 -23.88 4.59
C THR A 79 14.75 -24.87 3.48
N GLU A 80 15.06 -26.12 3.87
CA GLU A 80 15.21 -27.25 2.95
C GLU A 80 13.89 -27.98 2.68
N ASP A 81 12.83 -27.69 3.44
CA ASP A 81 11.49 -28.26 3.24
C ASP A 81 10.80 -27.58 2.05
N ALA A 82 10.58 -28.34 0.98
CA ALA A 82 10.03 -27.83 -0.24
C ALA A 82 8.57 -27.33 -0.09
N ASP A 83 7.75 -27.98 0.73
CA ASP A 83 6.36 -27.59 0.95
C ASP A 83 6.30 -26.31 1.78
N LEU A 84 7.10 -26.20 2.83
CA LEU A 84 7.24 -24.98 3.62
C LEU A 84 7.76 -23.82 2.78
N LYS A 85 8.77 -24.06 1.93
CA LYS A 85 9.29 -23.05 0.99
C LYS A 85 8.20 -22.51 0.07
N ALA A 86 7.39 -23.40 -0.47
CA ALA A 86 6.29 -23.01 -1.37
C ALA A 86 5.26 -22.13 -0.63
N ILE A 87 4.91 -22.45 0.61
CA ILE A 87 4.00 -21.64 1.46
C ILE A 87 4.61 -20.27 1.73
N LEU A 88 5.88 -20.21 2.12
CA LEU A 88 6.58 -18.94 2.44
C LEU A 88 6.65 -18.01 1.23
N LEU A 89 6.93 -18.56 0.04
CA LEU A 89 6.95 -17.78 -1.20
C LEU A 89 5.54 -17.34 -1.62
N HIS A 90 4.52 -18.16 -1.39
CA HIS A 90 3.14 -17.78 -1.62
C HIS A 90 2.75 -16.58 -0.73
N ASN A 91 3.02 -16.67 0.58
CA ASN A 91 2.74 -15.57 1.51
C ASN A 91 3.50 -14.29 1.12
N ALA A 92 4.79 -14.39 0.74
CA ALA A 92 5.53 -13.22 0.26
C ALA A 92 4.87 -12.54 -0.94
N ASN A 93 4.24 -13.29 -1.83
CA ASN A 93 3.53 -12.73 -2.99
C ASN A 93 2.22 -12.03 -2.59
N GLU A 94 1.48 -12.56 -1.61
CA GLU A 94 0.29 -11.91 -1.06
C GLU A 94 0.66 -10.56 -0.42
N GLU A 95 1.76 -10.49 0.35
CA GLU A 95 2.20 -9.23 0.97
C GLU A 95 2.67 -8.19 -0.07
N ILE A 96 3.20 -8.61 -1.22
CA ILE A 96 3.49 -7.70 -2.33
C ILE A 96 2.21 -7.06 -2.87
N GLU A 97 1.12 -7.83 -3.01
CA GLU A 97 -0.18 -7.30 -3.43
C GLU A 97 -0.73 -6.31 -2.41
N HIS A 98 -0.68 -6.65 -1.11
CA HIS A 98 -1.11 -5.76 -0.02
C HIS A 98 -0.31 -4.45 0.00
N ALA A 99 1.01 -4.52 -0.13
CA ALA A 99 1.88 -3.36 -0.23
C ALA A 99 1.51 -2.47 -1.44
N ALA A 100 1.20 -3.06 -2.59
CA ALA A 100 0.79 -2.33 -3.79
C ALA A 100 -0.55 -1.61 -3.60
N MET A 101 -1.52 -2.22 -2.90
CA MET A 101 -2.80 -1.57 -2.57
C MET A 101 -2.60 -0.36 -1.66
N LEU A 102 -1.75 -0.47 -0.63
CA LEU A 102 -1.44 0.62 0.29
C LEU A 102 -0.69 1.76 -0.41
N LEU A 103 0.28 1.43 -1.25
CA LEU A 103 1.00 2.44 -2.05
C LEU A 103 0.06 3.21 -2.98
N GLU A 104 -0.88 2.53 -3.63
CA GLU A 104 -1.88 3.18 -4.48
C GLU A 104 -2.84 4.06 -3.68
N TRP A 105 -3.24 3.66 -2.47
CA TRP A 105 -4.04 4.51 -1.60
C TRP A 105 -3.27 5.79 -1.20
N ILE A 106 -1.99 5.66 -0.82
CA ILE A 106 -1.12 6.79 -0.49
C ILE A 106 -1.00 7.72 -1.69
N ARG A 107 -0.74 7.18 -2.88
CA ARG A 107 -0.66 7.94 -4.13
C ARG A 107 -1.92 8.79 -4.37
N ARG A 108 -3.11 8.20 -4.19
CA ARG A 108 -4.39 8.91 -4.39
C ARG A 108 -4.66 9.96 -3.32
N SER A 109 -4.18 9.74 -2.11
CA SER A 109 -4.47 10.58 -0.94
C SER A 109 -3.49 11.74 -0.78
N GLU A 110 -2.28 11.64 -1.35
CA GLU A 110 -1.20 12.62 -1.17
C GLU A 110 -0.68 13.11 -2.54
N PRO A 111 -1.01 14.36 -2.94
CA PRO A 111 -0.65 14.88 -4.27
C PRO A 111 0.86 14.88 -4.58
N ARG A 112 1.71 15.00 -3.57
CA ARG A 112 3.16 14.92 -3.78
C ARG A 112 3.60 13.51 -4.12
N PHE A 113 3.07 12.50 -3.44
CA PHE A 113 3.28 11.10 -3.83
C PHE A 113 2.78 10.79 -5.22
N ASP A 114 1.59 11.29 -5.59
CA ASP A 114 1.05 11.11 -6.94
C ASP A 114 1.99 11.66 -8.01
N LYS A 115 2.53 12.86 -7.80
CA LYS A 115 3.48 13.48 -8.71
C LYS A 115 4.76 12.64 -8.87
N GLU A 116 5.41 12.31 -7.76
CA GLU A 116 6.69 11.60 -7.77
C GLU A 116 6.53 10.17 -8.32
N LEU A 117 5.49 9.45 -7.92
CA LEU A 117 5.26 8.10 -8.43
C LEU A 117 4.97 8.09 -9.94
N LYS A 118 4.26 9.08 -10.49
CA LYS A 118 4.05 9.21 -11.94
C LYS A 118 5.33 9.52 -12.69
N GLU A 119 6.26 10.22 -12.06
CA GLU A 119 7.54 10.57 -12.65
C GLU A 119 8.50 9.38 -12.69
N TYR A 120 8.55 8.58 -11.62
CA TYR A 120 9.54 7.52 -11.46
C TYR A 120 9.06 6.12 -11.88
N LEU A 121 7.76 5.80 -11.69
CA LEU A 121 7.27 4.45 -11.98
C LEU A 121 7.13 4.21 -13.48
N PHE A 122 7.38 2.95 -13.87
CA PHE A 122 7.28 2.47 -15.26
C PHE A 122 8.24 3.15 -16.23
N THR A 123 9.27 3.83 -15.72
CA THR A 123 10.36 4.39 -16.53
C THR A 123 11.35 3.30 -16.94
N THR A 124 12.11 3.55 -18.01
CA THR A 124 13.22 2.71 -18.47
C THR A 124 14.55 3.48 -18.36
N GLY A 125 15.63 2.76 -18.10
CA GLY A 125 16.95 3.35 -17.91
C GLY A 125 17.31 3.59 -16.43
N PRO A 126 18.42 4.31 -16.14
CA PRO A 126 18.84 4.57 -14.78
C PRO A 126 17.82 5.43 -14.01
N ILE A 127 17.41 4.97 -12.84
CA ILE A 127 16.42 5.69 -11.99
C ILE A 127 16.91 7.08 -11.59
N THR A 128 18.21 7.21 -11.26
CA THR A 128 18.86 8.49 -10.95
C THR A 128 18.85 9.48 -12.12
N GLY A 129 18.86 8.97 -13.36
CA GLY A 129 18.74 9.80 -14.55
C GLY A 129 17.37 10.46 -14.74
N VAL A 130 16.32 9.95 -14.09
CA VAL A 130 15.00 10.59 -14.05
C VAL A 130 15.08 11.86 -13.18
N GLU A 131 15.70 11.77 -12.02
CA GLU A 131 15.91 12.91 -11.12
C GLU A 131 16.72 14.03 -11.78
N GLU A 132 17.83 13.69 -12.47
CA GLU A 132 18.67 14.66 -13.17
C GLU A 132 17.89 15.44 -14.22
N LYS A 133 17.04 14.78 -14.98
CA LYS A 133 16.15 15.40 -15.97
C LYS A 133 15.13 16.31 -15.32
N ALA A 134 14.49 15.87 -14.22
CA ALA A 134 13.51 16.65 -13.48
C ALA A 134 14.10 17.93 -12.88
N MET A 135 15.38 17.88 -12.44
CA MET A 135 16.10 19.03 -11.91
C MET A 135 16.71 19.92 -13.00
N GLY A 136 16.53 19.60 -14.29
CA GLY A 136 17.13 20.35 -15.40
C GLY A 136 18.67 20.28 -15.44
N ARG A 137 19.27 19.31 -14.79
CA ARG A 137 20.69 19.03 -14.88
C ARG A 137 20.95 18.19 -16.13
N LYS A 138 21.61 18.81 -17.11
CA LYS A 138 22.10 18.12 -18.32
C LYS A 138 23.47 17.51 -18.05
#